data_70df2d22539592483134639027364a01
#
_entry.id   70df2d22539592483134639027364a01
#
_cell.length_a   1.000
_cell.length_b   1.000
_cell.length_c   1.000
_cell.angle_alpha   90.00
_cell.angle_beta   90.00
_cell.angle_gamma   90.00
#
_symmetry.space_group_name_H-M   'P 1'
#
loop_
_entity.id
_entity.type
_entity.pdbx_description
1 polymer ?
#
loop_
_entity_poly.entity_id
_entity_poly.type
_entity_poly.pdbx_seq_one_letter_code
_entity_poly.pdbx_strand_id
1 'polypeptide(L)'
;DLLITMAQLFGAVRGGLGISVVFVGALLAATTGIVGATVVAMGLISLPAMLKNNYSHGLATGTIAASGTLGQIIPPSIVLIILADQLSSAVDIADMARKKMYKEATGNLTMPSEFGVNSTSAGDMFMGALLPGMVLVGLYMLYILVAAYLKADLAPAVPLEGKRDKSFVVKVLLSLIPPLTLIFIVLGSIIGGIATVNQAGAIGAIGALIMAGYRLTSGQKSSFYPSIIAIVSIIFIGIVTSTY
;
A
#
# COMPACT_ATOMS: atom_id res chain seq x y z
N ASP A 1 -13.81 8.57 6.85
CA ASP A 1 -13.49 8.48 8.28
C ASP A 1 -11.99 8.49 8.56
N LEU A 2 -11.15 7.67 7.87
CA LEU A 2 -9.71 7.61 8.11
C LEU A 2 -9.03 8.98 7.95
N LEU A 3 -9.29 9.69 6.83
CA LEU A 3 -8.74 11.03 6.59
C LEU A 3 -9.18 12.03 7.66
N ILE A 4 -10.47 12.03 8.03
CA ILE A 4 -11.01 12.92 9.06
C ILE A 4 -10.34 12.65 10.40
N THR A 5 -10.18 11.37 10.76
CA THR A 5 -9.54 10.96 11.99
C THR A 5 -8.05 11.35 12.03
N MET A 6 -7.34 11.16 10.91
CA MET A 6 -5.95 11.60 10.78
C MET A 6 -5.81 13.13 10.76
N ALA A 7 -6.73 13.83 10.10
CA ALA A 7 -6.78 15.29 10.11
C ALA A 7 -6.98 15.84 11.54
N GLN A 8 -7.79 15.17 12.36
CA GLN A 8 -7.94 15.52 13.79
C GLN A 8 -6.68 15.19 14.61
N LEU A 9 -5.93 14.14 14.24
CA LEU A 9 -4.70 13.77 14.92
C LEU A 9 -3.59 14.82 14.72
N PHE A 10 -3.38 15.24 13.48
CA PHE A 10 -2.30 16.14 13.08
C PHE A 10 -2.74 17.60 12.93
N GLY A 11 -4.04 17.88 12.92
CA GLY A 11 -4.62 19.19 12.56
C GLY A 11 -4.13 20.38 13.38
N ALA A 12 -3.73 20.17 14.64
CA ALA A 12 -3.18 21.23 15.50
C ALA A 12 -1.83 21.79 14.99
N VAL A 13 -1.13 21.05 14.15
CA VAL A 13 0.15 21.45 13.58
C VAL A 13 -0.07 22.10 12.22
N ARG A 14 0.66 23.18 11.92
CA ARG A 14 0.66 23.77 10.57
C ARG A 14 1.12 22.70 9.57
N GLY A 15 0.39 22.55 8.47
CA GLY A 15 0.63 21.45 7.52
C GLY A 15 0.04 20.10 7.94
N GLY A 16 -0.56 19.98 9.12
CA GLY A 16 -1.04 18.71 9.69
C GLY A 16 -2.06 17.99 8.81
N LEU A 17 -2.98 18.73 8.18
CA LEU A 17 -3.92 18.13 7.22
C LEU A 17 -3.20 17.58 5.99
N GLY A 18 -2.18 18.29 5.47
CA GLY A 18 -1.35 17.80 4.36
C GLY A 18 -0.58 16.53 4.73
N ILE A 19 -0.01 16.46 5.94
CA ILE A 19 0.63 15.24 6.46
C ILE A 19 -0.37 14.10 6.53
N SER A 20 -1.59 14.35 6.99
CA SER A 20 -2.67 13.35 7.03
C SER A 20 -3.00 12.83 5.62
N VAL A 21 -3.02 13.71 4.63
CA VAL A 21 -3.27 13.35 3.23
C VAL A 21 -2.14 12.45 2.70
N VAL A 22 -0.87 12.78 2.96
CA VAL A 22 0.26 11.94 2.55
C VAL A 22 0.20 10.58 3.24
N PHE A 23 -0.06 10.54 4.54
CA PHE A 23 -0.13 9.30 5.30
C PHE A 23 -1.27 8.39 4.83
N VAL A 24 -2.49 8.96 4.69
CA VAL A 24 -3.65 8.21 4.18
C VAL A 24 -3.45 7.82 2.72
N GLY A 25 -2.85 8.70 1.92
CA GLY A 25 -2.47 8.42 0.53
C GLY A 25 -1.50 7.25 0.42
N ALA A 26 -0.48 7.19 1.29
CA ALA A 26 0.45 6.05 1.35
C ALA A 26 -0.25 4.73 1.70
N LEU A 27 -1.19 4.75 2.66
CA LEU A 27 -1.99 3.56 3.00
C LEU A 27 -2.91 3.12 1.85
N LEU A 28 -3.60 4.06 1.21
CA LEU A 28 -4.43 3.76 0.04
C LEU A 28 -3.58 3.28 -1.14
N ALA A 29 -2.42 3.90 -1.34
CA ALA A 29 -1.45 3.52 -2.35
C ALA A 29 -1.04 2.05 -2.20
N ALA A 30 -0.68 1.63 -0.97
CA ALA A 30 -0.33 0.25 -0.66
C ALA A 30 -1.49 -0.76 -0.86
N THR A 31 -2.74 -0.30 -0.88
CA THR A 31 -3.89 -1.18 -1.14
C THR A 31 -4.32 -1.23 -2.59
N THR A 32 -4.11 -0.14 -3.35
CA THR A 32 -4.59 -0.02 -4.73
C THR A 32 -3.55 -0.41 -5.77
N GLY A 33 -2.27 -0.10 -5.52
CA GLY A 33 -1.19 -0.30 -6.47
C GLY A 33 -1.32 0.47 -7.80
N ILE A 34 -2.28 1.41 -7.91
CA ILE A 34 -2.60 2.14 -9.14
C ILE A 34 -2.63 3.65 -8.87
N VAL A 35 -1.70 4.40 -9.46
CA VAL A 35 -1.56 5.86 -9.27
C VAL A 35 -2.85 6.61 -9.61
N GLY A 36 -3.40 6.39 -10.81
CA GLY A 36 -4.57 7.13 -11.29
C GLY A 36 -5.78 7.00 -10.35
N ALA A 37 -6.08 5.78 -9.93
CA ALA A 37 -7.18 5.51 -8.99
C ALA A 37 -6.94 6.20 -7.64
N THR A 38 -5.71 6.13 -7.11
CA THR A 38 -5.35 6.72 -5.82
C THR A 38 -5.41 8.25 -5.89
N VAL A 39 -4.86 8.87 -6.94
CA VAL A 39 -4.91 10.35 -7.11
C VAL A 39 -6.34 10.84 -7.22
N VAL A 40 -7.20 10.18 -8.02
CA VAL A 40 -8.61 10.55 -8.17
C VAL A 40 -9.36 10.38 -6.84
N ALA A 41 -9.22 9.24 -6.17
CA ALA A 41 -9.87 8.99 -4.89
C ALA A 41 -9.44 10.01 -3.82
N MET A 42 -8.12 10.27 -3.70
CA MET A 42 -7.59 11.27 -2.78
C MET A 42 -8.01 12.68 -3.15
N GLY A 43 -8.10 13.00 -4.46
CA GLY A 43 -8.59 14.27 -4.95
C GLY A 43 -10.03 14.54 -4.52
N LEU A 44 -10.91 13.58 -4.74
CA LEU A 44 -12.33 13.71 -4.36
C LEU A 44 -12.54 13.84 -2.83
N ILE A 45 -11.73 13.17 -2.03
CA ILE A 45 -11.89 13.15 -0.57
C ILE A 45 -11.13 14.29 0.10
N SER A 46 -9.88 14.55 -0.33
CA SER A 46 -8.97 15.43 0.40
C SER A 46 -8.98 16.88 -0.10
N LEU A 47 -9.14 17.10 -1.42
CA LEU A 47 -9.08 18.45 -1.97
C LEU A 47 -10.15 19.38 -1.39
N PRO A 48 -11.44 19.01 -1.31
CA PRO A 48 -12.45 19.87 -0.68
C PRO A 48 -12.12 20.20 0.77
N ALA A 49 -11.60 19.22 1.52
CA ALA A 49 -11.21 19.41 2.93
C ALA A 49 -10.01 20.37 3.05
N MET A 50 -9.00 20.24 2.19
CA MET A 50 -7.83 21.13 2.19
C MET A 50 -8.21 22.56 1.81
N LEU A 51 -9.03 22.75 0.77
CA LEU A 51 -9.47 24.08 0.32
C LEU A 51 -10.37 24.76 1.35
N LYS A 52 -11.29 24.01 1.99
CA LYS A 52 -12.12 24.53 3.09
C LYS A 52 -11.29 25.06 4.27
N ASN A 53 -10.11 24.46 4.50
CA ASN A 53 -9.18 24.87 5.54
C ASN A 53 -8.10 25.84 5.05
N ASN A 54 -8.36 26.57 3.96
CA ASN A 54 -7.51 27.62 3.39
C ASN A 54 -6.09 27.16 2.99
N TYR A 55 -5.91 25.89 2.62
CA TYR A 55 -4.67 25.46 1.99
C TYR A 55 -4.52 26.08 0.61
N SER A 56 -3.32 26.48 0.26
CA SER A 56 -3.04 26.99 -1.10
C SER A 56 -3.35 25.91 -2.14
N HIS A 57 -3.93 26.31 -3.28
CA HIS A 57 -4.29 25.38 -4.35
C HIS A 57 -3.11 24.54 -4.83
N GLY A 58 -1.95 25.17 -5.02
CA GLY A 58 -0.74 24.48 -5.49
C GLY A 58 -0.22 23.43 -4.50
N LEU A 59 -0.22 23.74 -3.19
CA LEU A 59 0.21 22.76 -2.18
C LEU A 59 -0.82 21.62 -2.03
N ALA A 60 -2.13 21.95 -2.06
CA ALA A 60 -3.16 20.93 -1.92
C ALA A 60 -3.14 19.93 -3.09
N THR A 61 -3.14 20.42 -4.33
CA THR A 61 -3.11 19.56 -5.53
C THR A 61 -1.78 18.81 -5.66
N GLY A 62 -0.66 19.48 -5.36
CA GLY A 62 0.67 18.86 -5.37
C GLY A 62 0.79 17.74 -4.33
N THR A 63 0.29 17.95 -3.10
CA THR A 63 0.27 16.93 -2.05
C THR A 63 -0.55 15.71 -2.46
N ILE A 64 -1.73 15.92 -3.05
CA ILE A 64 -2.60 14.83 -3.51
C ILE A 64 -1.94 14.05 -4.65
N ALA A 65 -1.41 14.73 -5.65
CA ALA A 65 -0.70 14.10 -6.77
C ALA A 65 0.51 13.30 -6.27
N ALA A 66 1.36 13.90 -5.43
CA ALA A 66 2.53 13.25 -4.86
C ALA A 66 2.15 12.03 -4.00
N SER A 67 1.14 12.14 -3.12
CA SER A 67 0.69 11.01 -2.30
C SER A 67 0.15 9.86 -3.14
N GLY A 68 -0.55 10.16 -4.25
CA GLY A 68 -1.05 9.14 -5.16
C GLY A 68 0.03 8.36 -5.90
N THR A 69 1.17 9.01 -6.22
CA THR A 69 2.30 8.32 -6.89
C THR A 69 2.96 7.26 -6.01
N LEU A 70 2.81 7.33 -4.70
CA LEU A 70 3.31 6.32 -3.76
C LEU A 70 2.77 4.91 -4.06
N GLY A 71 1.62 4.79 -4.73
CA GLY A 71 1.03 3.50 -5.11
C GLY A 71 1.85 2.66 -6.08
N GLN A 72 2.82 3.27 -6.76
CA GLN A 72 3.76 2.52 -7.63
C GLN A 72 5.08 2.19 -6.92
N ILE A 73 5.33 2.80 -5.76
CA ILE A 73 6.60 2.70 -5.05
C ILE A 73 6.45 1.83 -3.80
N ILE A 74 5.35 2.04 -3.05
CA ILE A 74 5.08 1.25 -1.84
C ILE A 74 4.47 -0.10 -2.23
N PRO A 75 5.06 -1.23 -1.79
CA PRO A 75 4.49 -2.55 -2.04
C PRO A 75 3.09 -2.73 -1.39
N PRO A 76 2.21 -3.55 -2.00
CA PRO A 76 2.33 -4.23 -3.29
C PRO A 76 2.10 -3.31 -4.49
N SER A 77 3.01 -3.31 -5.45
CA SER A 77 3.00 -2.43 -6.63
C SER A 77 3.00 -3.24 -7.92
N ILE A 78 2.13 -2.88 -8.86
CA ILE A 78 2.05 -3.53 -10.17
C ILE A 78 3.35 -3.32 -10.95
N VAL A 79 3.96 -2.14 -10.85
CA VAL A 79 5.23 -1.86 -11.54
C VAL A 79 6.34 -2.77 -11.03
N LEU A 80 6.45 -2.98 -9.72
CA LEU A 80 7.45 -3.86 -9.14
C LEU A 80 7.24 -5.32 -9.54
N ILE A 81 5.98 -5.77 -9.70
CA ILE A 81 5.66 -7.12 -10.18
C ILE A 81 6.12 -7.29 -11.62
N ILE A 82 5.76 -6.36 -12.52
CA ILE A 82 6.16 -6.41 -13.93
C ILE A 82 7.69 -6.34 -14.04
N LEU A 83 8.32 -5.48 -13.24
CA LEU A 83 9.77 -5.35 -13.24
C LEU A 83 10.46 -6.65 -12.77
N ALA A 84 9.94 -7.30 -11.73
CA ALA A 84 10.45 -8.59 -11.27
C ALA A 84 10.35 -9.67 -12.35
N ASP A 85 9.21 -9.72 -13.06
CA ASP A 85 8.98 -10.66 -14.16
C ASP A 85 9.96 -10.44 -15.31
N GLN A 86 10.16 -9.19 -15.73
CA GLN A 86 11.11 -8.85 -16.78
C GLN A 86 12.57 -9.14 -16.39
N LEU A 87 12.94 -8.83 -15.14
CA LEU A 87 14.28 -9.13 -14.64
C LEU A 87 14.52 -10.63 -14.52
N SER A 88 13.56 -11.39 -14.03
CA SER A 88 13.65 -12.85 -13.96
C SER A 88 13.83 -13.45 -15.36
N SER A 89 13.02 -13.02 -16.33
CA SER A 89 13.13 -13.46 -17.73
C SER A 89 14.51 -13.13 -18.33
N ALA A 90 15.06 -11.95 -18.05
CA ALA A 90 16.39 -11.55 -18.52
C ALA A 90 17.50 -12.42 -17.88
N VAL A 91 17.37 -12.76 -16.60
CA VAL A 91 18.30 -13.64 -15.89
C VAL A 91 18.25 -15.05 -16.49
N ASP A 92 17.08 -15.60 -16.78
CA ASP A 92 16.93 -16.93 -17.38
C ASP A 92 17.58 -17.00 -18.78
N ILE A 93 17.39 -15.96 -19.61
CA ILE A 93 18.05 -15.85 -20.92
C ILE A 93 19.56 -15.80 -20.77
N ALA A 94 20.07 -15.00 -19.83
CA ALA A 94 21.50 -14.89 -19.56
C ALA A 94 22.09 -16.22 -19.06
N ASP A 95 21.37 -16.93 -18.20
CA ASP A 95 21.80 -18.23 -17.68
C ASP A 95 21.85 -19.30 -18.78
N MET A 96 20.84 -19.33 -19.65
CA MET A 96 20.84 -20.20 -20.83
C MET A 96 22.02 -19.91 -21.77
N ALA A 97 22.31 -18.64 -22.04
CA ALA A 97 23.45 -18.25 -22.85
C ALA A 97 24.77 -18.67 -22.23
N ARG A 98 24.95 -18.46 -20.92
CA ARG A 98 26.15 -18.88 -20.16
C ARG A 98 26.34 -20.40 -20.16
N LYS A 99 25.27 -21.17 -19.93
CA LYS A 99 25.31 -22.64 -19.98
C LYS A 99 25.72 -23.14 -21.37
N LYS A 100 25.19 -22.50 -22.43
CA LYS A 100 25.60 -22.80 -23.79
C LYS A 100 27.07 -22.53 -24.05
N MET A 101 27.56 -21.35 -23.69
CA MET A 101 28.98 -20.99 -23.82
C MET A 101 29.91 -21.93 -23.02
N TYR A 102 29.52 -22.31 -21.80
CA TYR A 102 30.27 -23.24 -20.98
C TYR A 102 30.36 -24.63 -21.63
N LYS A 103 29.23 -25.12 -22.16
CA LYS A 103 29.19 -26.40 -22.90
C LYS A 103 30.08 -26.37 -24.12
N GLU A 104 30.06 -25.28 -24.91
CA GLU A 104 30.89 -25.13 -26.12
C GLU A 104 32.40 -25.06 -25.74
N ALA A 105 32.74 -24.42 -24.63
CA ALA A 105 34.13 -24.25 -24.19
C ALA A 105 34.72 -25.49 -23.50
N THR A 106 33.91 -26.26 -22.77
CA THR A 106 34.41 -27.35 -21.87
C THR A 106 33.95 -28.74 -22.31
N GLY A 107 32.94 -28.81 -23.18
CA GLY A 107 32.28 -30.09 -23.54
C GLY A 107 31.37 -30.67 -22.47
N ASN A 108 31.34 -30.08 -21.26
CA ASN A 108 30.51 -30.54 -20.15
C ASN A 108 29.07 -30.06 -20.26
N LEU A 109 28.12 -30.95 -19.96
CA LEU A 109 26.68 -30.65 -20.02
C LEU A 109 26.18 -29.86 -18.80
N THR A 110 26.85 -29.99 -17.66
CA THR A 110 26.48 -29.36 -16.40
C THR A 110 27.51 -28.31 -16.00
N MET A 111 27.05 -27.07 -15.81
CA MET A 111 27.86 -25.99 -15.29
C MET A 111 27.88 -26.05 -13.76
N PRO A 112 29.04 -25.84 -13.07
CA PRO A 112 29.10 -25.81 -11.62
C PRO A 112 28.15 -24.80 -11.01
N SER A 113 27.52 -25.14 -9.87
CA SER A 113 26.52 -24.31 -9.19
C SER A 113 27.07 -22.97 -8.66
N GLU A 114 28.39 -22.88 -8.47
CA GLU A 114 29.07 -21.63 -8.05
C GLU A 114 28.85 -20.44 -9.00
N PHE A 115 28.46 -20.73 -10.24
CA PHE A 115 28.15 -19.73 -11.26
C PHE A 115 26.66 -19.53 -11.49
N GLY A 116 25.81 -20.11 -10.64
CA GLY A 116 24.37 -19.93 -10.71
C GLY A 116 23.98 -18.46 -10.50
N VAL A 117 23.04 -17.97 -11.30
CA VAL A 117 22.49 -16.63 -11.15
C VAL A 117 21.19 -16.74 -10.36
N ASN A 118 21.06 -15.98 -9.28
CA ASN A 118 19.81 -15.92 -8.53
C ASN A 118 18.77 -15.11 -9.33
N SER A 119 17.60 -15.70 -9.59
CA SER A 119 16.48 -14.99 -10.19
C SER A 119 15.88 -14.02 -9.16
N THR A 120 15.47 -12.83 -9.63
CA THR A 120 14.82 -11.83 -8.81
C THR A 120 13.33 -12.15 -8.70
N SER A 121 12.82 -12.35 -7.50
CA SER A 121 11.40 -12.56 -7.25
C SER A 121 10.64 -11.25 -7.01
N ALA A 122 9.31 -11.28 -7.15
CA ALA A 122 8.46 -10.13 -6.77
C ALA A 122 8.59 -9.81 -5.27
N GLY A 123 8.81 -10.83 -4.42
CA GLY A 123 9.06 -10.65 -2.99
C GLY A 123 10.34 -9.86 -2.71
N ASP A 124 11.43 -10.17 -3.44
CA ASP A 124 12.70 -9.44 -3.31
C ASP A 124 12.55 -7.98 -3.73
N MET A 125 11.83 -7.74 -4.83
CA MET A 125 11.53 -6.38 -5.28
C MET A 125 10.69 -5.60 -4.26
N PHE A 126 9.73 -6.26 -3.63
CA PHE A 126 8.90 -5.64 -2.59
C PHE A 126 9.73 -5.31 -1.34
N MET A 127 10.58 -6.21 -0.88
CA MET A 127 11.49 -5.94 0.25
C MET A 127 12.44 -4.79 -0.07
N GLY A 128 13.03 -4.80 -1.26
CA GLY A 128 13.93 -3.74 -1.70
C GLY A 128 13.27 -2.36 -1.81
N ALA A 129 12.00 -2.30 -2.23
CA ALA A 129 11.25 -1.05 -2.41
C ALA A 129 10.64 -0.49 -1.10
N LEU A 130 10.46 -1.32 -0.08
CA LEU A 130 9.81 -0.90 1.16
C LEU A 130 10.53 0.26 1.85
N LEU A 131 11.84 0.13 2.04
CA LEU A 131 12.63 1.15 2.73
C LEU A 131 12.70 2.48 1.95
N PRO A 132 13.04 2.50 0.63
CA PRO A 132 12.97 3.71 -0.16
C PRO A 132 11.59 4.36 -0.20
N GLY A 133 10.53 3.55 -0.28
CA GLY A 133 9.14 4.02 -0.23
C GLY A 133 8.82 4.74 1.08
N MET A 134 9.20 4.17 2.21
CA MET A 134 9.00 4.81 3.53
C MET A 134 9.81 6.10 3.69
N VAL A 135 11.05 6.13 3.19
CA VAL A 135 11.86 7.35 3.16
C VAL A 135 11.18 8.44 2.34
N LEU A 136 10.62 8.09 1.18
CA LEU A 136 9.92 9.04 0.32
C LEU A 136 8.65 9.61 1.00
N VAL A 137 7.88 8.77 1.69
CA VAL A 137 6.74 9.24 2.53
C VAL A 137 7.22 10.25 3.57
N GLY A 138 8.31 9.94 4.27
CA GLY A 138 8.92 10.83 5.26
C GLY A 138 9.37 12.16 4.64
N LEU A 139 9.98 12.14 3.46
CA LEU A 139 10.40 13.34 2.74
C LEU A 139 9.20 14.20 2.29
N TYR A 140 8.10 13.59 1.84
CA TYR A 140 6.89 14.35 1.51
C TYR A 140 6.28 15.01 2.75
N MET A 141 6.20 14.29 3.88
CA MET A 141 5.73 14.86 5.13
C MET A 141 6.65 15.99 5.60
N LEU A 142 7.96 15.81 5.53
CA LEU A 142 8.95 16.81 5.90
C LEU A 142 8.83 18.07 5.01
N TYR A 143 8.68 17.89 3.69
CA TYR A 143 8.48 18.98 2.76
C TYR A 143 7.26 19.83 3.13
N ILE A 144 6.12 19.19 3.44
CA ILE A 144 4.89 19.88 3.84
C ILE A 144 5.11 20.65 5.14
N LEU A 145 5.78 20.04 6.13
CA LEU A 145 6.11 20.69 7.40
C LEU A 145 6.97 21.93 7.19
N VAL A 146 8.06 21.79 6.42
CA VAL A 146 8.98 22.90 6.13
C VAL A 146 8.24 24.00 5.36
N ALA A 147 7.48 23.67 4.33
CA ALA A 147 6.69 24.62 3.57
C ALA A 147 5.67 25.39 4.45
N ALA A 148 4.96 24.67 5.32
CA ALA A 148 4.00 25.24 6.25
C ALA A 148 4.67 26.10 7.34
N TYR A 149 5.90 25.80 7.71
CA TYR A 149 6.65 26.57 8.71
C TYR A 149 7.23 27.86 8.11
N LEU A 150 7.77 27.79 6.88
CA LEU A 150 8.35 28.92 6.17
C LEU A 150 7.28 29.91 5.68
N LYS A 151 6.12 29.42 5.24
CA LYS A 151 5.00 30.21 4.73
C LYS A 151 3.71 29.72 5.37
N ALA A 152 3.32 30.35 6.47
CA ALA A 152 2.16 29.95 7.29
C ALA A 152 0.84 29.95 6.49
N ASP A 153 0.74 30.81 5.44
CA ASP A 153 -0.45 30.95 4.61
C ASP A 153 -0.65 29.76 3.63
N LEU A 154 0.40 28.95 3.39
CA LEU A 154 0.30 27.81 2.47
C LEU A 154 -0.51 26.64 3.06
N ALA A 155 -0.37 26.41 4.37
CA ALA A 155 -0.95 25.27 5.05
C ALA A 155 -1.29 25.61 6.51
N PRO A 156 -2.35 26.38 6.76
CA PRO A 156 -2.73 26.77 8.12
C PRO A 156 -3.11 25.56 8.98
N ALA A 157 -2.95 25.70 10.29
CA ALA A 157 -3.40 24.71 11.24
C ALA A 157 -4.93 24.62 11.23
N VAL A 158 -5.47 23.40 11.27
CA VAL A 158 -6.91 23.18 11.35
C VAL A 158 -7.33 23.17 12.80
N PRO A 159 -8.33 23.96 13.20
CA PRO A 159 -8.83 23.94 14.58
C PRO A 159 -9.33 22.55 14.96
N LEU A 160 -8.93 22.07 16.11
CA LEU A 160 -9.39 20.77 16.63
C LEU A 160 -10.82 20.92 17.14
N GLU A 161 -11.77 20.30 16.46
CA GLU A 161 -13.12 20.11 16.96
C GLU A 161 -13.13 18.87 17.89
N GLY A 162 -13.04 19.09 19.22
CA GLY A 162 -13.20 18.04 20.24
C GLY A 162 -12.00 17.83 21.16
N LYS A 163 -12.27 17.23 22.32
CA LYS A 163 -11.24 16.84 23.30
C LYS A 163 -10.55 15.56 22.86
N ARG A 164 -9.22 15.50 23.03
CA ARG A 164 -8.43 14.28 22.83
C ARG A 164 -8.63 13.35 24.04
N ASP A 165 -9.75 12.67 24.07
CA ASP A 165 -10.08 11.68 25.08
C ASP A 165 -9.60 10.28 24.68
N LYS A 166 -9.58 9.34 25.62
CA LYS A 166 -9.31 7.92 25.37
C LYS A 166 -10.16 7.37 24.23
N SER A 167 -11.40 7.83 24.10
CA SER A 167 -12.33 7.51 23.00
C SER A 167 -11.77 7.91 21.63
N PHE A 168 -11.07 9.06 21.53
CA PHE A 168 -10.44 9.51 20.29
C PHE A 168 -9.29 8.57 19.87
N VAL A 169 -8.42 8.16 20.79
CA VAL A 169 -7.32 7.23 20.51
C VAL A 169 -7.87 5.89 20.01
N VAL A 170 -8.92 5.37 20.65
CA VAL A 170 -9.59 4.14 20.21
C VAL A 170 -10.16 4.30 18.79
N LYS A 171 -10.77 5.44 18.47
CA LYS A 171 -11.29 5.73 17.12
C LYS A 171 -10.18 5.77 16.08
N VAL A 172 -9.02 6.37 16.40
CA VAL A 172 -7.83 6.38 15.54
C VAL A 172 -7.36 4.94 15.26
N LEU A 173 -7.19 4.15 16.32
CA LEU A 173 -6.75 2.75 16.20
C LEU A 173 -7.74 1.91 15.39
N LEU A 174 -9.03 1.99 15.67
CA LEU A 174 -10.07 1.27 14.92
C LEU A 174 -10.16 1.67 13.45
N SER A 175 -9.73 2.89 13.10
CA SER A 175 -9.68 3.33 11.71
C SER A 175 -8.42 2.86 10.98
N LEU A 176 -7.29 2.69 11.70
CA LEU A 176 -5.99 2.31 11.14
C LEU A 176 -5.76 0.79 11.11
N ILE A 177 -6.18 0.08 12.16
CA ILE A 177 -5.90 -1.36 12.29
C ILE A 177 -6.40 -2.16 11.08
N PRO A 178 -7.64 -2.00 10.59
CA PRO A 178 -8.13 -2.82 9.49
C PRO A 178 -7.30 -2.69 8.20
N PRO A 179 -7.04 -1.47 7.65
CA PRO A 179 -6.20 -1.35 6.44
C PRO A 179 -4.77 -1.85 6.67
N LEU A 180 -4.16 -1.55 7.81
CA LEU A 180 -2.81 -2.02 8.13
C LEU A 180 -2.75 -3.54 8.21
N THR A 181 -3.71 -4.18 8.89
CA THR A 181 -3.78 -5.65 8.98
C THR A 181 -3.87 -6.28 7.60
N LEU A 182 -4.69 -5.71 6.70
CA LEU A 182 -4.81 -6.21 5.34
C LEU A 182 -3.49 -6.09 4.57
N ILE A 183 -2.81 -4.95 4.66
CA ILE A 183 -1.50 -4.73 4.04
C ILE A 183 -0.48 -5.74 4.59
N PHE A 184 -0.41 -5.92 5.91
CA PHE A 184 0.53 -6.84 6.53
C PHE A 184 0.25 -8.31 6.16
N ILE A 185 -1.01 -8.72 6.06
CA ILE A 185 -1.36 -10.08 5.64
C ILE A 185 -0.95 -10.30 4.19
N VAL A 186 -1.31 -9.40 3.28
CA VAL A 186 -0.99 -9.53 1.85
C VAL A 186 0.52 -9.48 1.62
N LEU A 187 1.18 -8.44 2.08
CA LEU A 187 2.61 -8.25 1.88
C LEU A 187 3.43 -9.32 2.62
N GLY A 188 3.06 -9.62 3.87
CA GLY A 188 3.73 -10.64 4.68
C GLY A 188 3.62 -12.04 4.08
N SER A 189 2.49 -12.38 3.47
CA SER A 189 2.33 -13.68 2.79
C SER A 189 3.22 -13.82 1.56
N ILE A 190 3.45 -12.73 0.82
CA ILE A 190 4.35 -12.72 -0.35
C ILE A 190 5.82 -12.78 0.11
N ILE A 191 6.22 -11.92 1.04
CA ILE A 191 7.60 -11.86 1.55
C ILE A 191 7.98 -13.16 2.26
N GLY A 192 7.05 -13.74 3.01
CA GLY A 192 7.24 -15.03 3.68
C GLY A 192 7.23 -16.24 2.74
N GLY A 193 7.01 -16.05 1.43
CA GLY A 193 6.95 -17.13 0.44
C GLY A 193 5.75 -18.08 0.63
N ILE A 194 4.74 -17.68 1.44
CA ILE A 194 3.56 -18.49 1.73
C ILE A 194 2.57 -18.45 0.58
N ALA A 195 2.46 -17.30 -0.08
CA ALA A 195 1.54 -17.07 -1.19
C ALA A 195 2.25 -16.42 -2.36
N THR A 196 1.85 -16.82 -3.57
CA THR A 196 2.22 -16.10 -4.80
C THR A 196 1.52 -14.74 -4.83
N VAL A 197 1.98 -13.83 -5.68
CA VAL A 197 1.38 -12.49 -5.85
C VAL A 197 -0.12 -12.58 -6.17
N ASN A 198 -0.51 -13.53 -7.05
CA ASN A 198 -1.90 -13.74 -7.43
C ASN A 198 -2.76 -14.25 -6.26
N GLN A 199 -2.24 -15.19 -5.47
CA GLN A 199 -2.92 -15.72 -4.28
C GLN A 199 -3.06 -14.65 -3.21
N ALA A 200 -2.02 -13.86 -2.95
CA ALA A 200 -2.05 -12.76 -2.01
C ALA A 200 -3.03 -11.65 -2.46
N GLY A 201 -3.12 -11.37 -3.76
CA GLY A 201 -4.13 -10.49 -4.33
C GLY A 201 -5.56 -10.97 -4.07
N ALA A 202 -5.81 -12.28 -4.22
CA ALA A 202 -7.12 -12.87 -3.89
C ALA A 202 -7.44 -12.75 -2.39
N ILE A 203 -6.47 -13.01 -1.51
CA ILE A 203 -6.62 -12.82 -0.05
C ILE A 203 -6.96 -11.36 0.26
N GLY A 204 -6.25 -10.41 -0.39
CA GLY A 204 -6.49 -8.98 -0.25
C GLY A 204 -7.90 -8.57 -0.68
N ALA A 205 -8.36 -9.06 -1.83
CA ALA A 205 -9.71 -8.78 -2.35
C ALA A 205 -10.81 -9.30 -1.40
N ILE A 206 -10.68 -10.55 -0.92
CA ILE A 206 -11.62 -11.14 0.04
C ILE A 206 -11.60 -10.34 1.36
N GLY A 207 -10.43 -10.01 1.87
CA GLY A 207 -10.29 -9.21 3.09
C GLY A 207 -10.93 -7.82 2.95
N ALA A 208 -10.75 -7.15 1.82
CA ALA A 208 -11.37 -5.86 1.54
C ALA A 208 -12.90 -5.94 1.47
N LEU A 209 -13.44 -7.00 0.84
CA LEU A 209 -14.89 -7.26 0.78
C LEU A 209 -15.49 -7.50 2.17
N ILE A 210 -14.80 -8.28 3.02
CA ILE A 210 -15.23 -8.52 4.42
C ILE A 210 -15.25 -7.20 5.19
N MET A 211 -14.20 -6.38 5.08
CA MET A 211 -14.11 -5.09 5.75
C MET A 211 -15.20 -4.11 5.28
N ALA A 212 -15.45 -4.06 3.98
CA ALA A 212 -16.50 -3.22 3.39
C ALA A 212 -17.88 -3.67 3.86
N GLY A 213 -18.15 -4.98 3.83
CA GLY A 213 -19.40 -5.55 4.29
C GLY A 213 -19.67 -5.27 5.78
N TYR A 214 -18.68 -5.48 6.64
CA TYR A 214 -18.78 -5.18 8.06
C TYR A 214 -19.09 -3.70 8.32
N ARG A 215 -18.50 -2.80 7.56
CA ARG A 215 -18.69 -1.36 7.73
C ARG A 215 -20.07 -0.88 7.23
N LEU A 216 -20.56 -1.43 6.13
CA LEU A 216 -21.87 -1.10 5.58
C LEU A 216 -23.02 -1.61 6.47
N THR A 217 -22.81 -2.72 7.16
CA THR A 217 -23.83 -3.36 8.01
C THR A 217 -23.63 -3.07 9.50
N SER A 218 -22.67 -2.23 9.87
CA SER A 218 -22.42 -1.87 11.27
C SER A 218 -23.67 -1.18 11.86
N GLY A 219 -24.29 -1.83 12.83
CA GLY A 219 -25.56 -1.40 13.47
C GLY A 219 -26.79 -2.26 13.16
N GLN A 220 -26.70 -3.21 12.23
CA GLN A 220 -27.75 -4.20 11.99
C GLN A 220 -27.30 -5.61 12.43
N LYS A 221 -28.24 -6.45 12.90
CA LYS A 221 -27.96 -7.86 13.24
C LYS A 221 -27.37 -8.65 12.05
N SER A 222 -27.52 -8.13 10.83
CA SER A 222 -27.00 -8.65 9.57
C SER A 222 -25.48 -8.44 9.36
N SER A 223 -24.78 -7.76 10.28
CA SER A 223 -23.35 -7.42 10.16
C SER A 223 -22.42 -8.64 10.06
N PHE A 224 -22.87 -9.82 10.51
CA PHE A 224 -22.08 -11.05 10.46
C PHE A 224 -22.17 -11.80 9.11
N TYR A 225 -23.17 -11.52 8.28
CA TYR A 225 -23.38 -12.26 7.02
C TYR A 225 -22.21 -12.19 6.03
N PRO A 226 -21.58 -11.02 5.77
CA PRO A 226 -20.45 -10.95 4.85
C PRO A 226 -19.25 -11.78 5.33
N SER A 227 -18.98 -11.78 6.63
CA SER A 227 -17.89 -12.56 7.23
C SER A 227 -18.16 -14.06 7.15
N ILE A 228 -19.40 -14.47 7.40
CA ILE A 228 -19.84 -15.89 7.30
C ILE A 228 -19.73 -16.35 5.85
N ILE A 229 -20.22 -15.58 4.88
CA ILE A 229 -20.13 -15.93 3.45
C ILE A 229 -18.67 -16.07 3.02
N ALA A 230 -17.79 -15.16 3.44
CA ALA A 230 -16.38 -15.22 3.11
C ALA A 230 -15.71 -16.47 3.72
N ILE A 231 -15.97 -16.78 4.99
CA ILE A 231 -15.44 -17.97 5.65
C ILE A 231 -15.93 -19.25 4.97
N VAL A 232 -17.23 -19.33 4.67
CA VAL A 232 -17.81 -20.47 3.96
C VAL A 232 -17.20 -20.64 2.57
N SER A 233 -17.00 -19.53 1.84
CA SER A 233 -16.37 -19.56 0.51
C SER A 233 -14.92 -20.05 0.58
N ILE A 234 -14.14 -19.60 1.56
CA ILE A 234 -12.75 -20.04 1.77
C ILE A 234 -12.70 -21.53 2.11
N ILE A 235 -13.57 -22.00 3.01
CA ILE A 235 -13.67 -23.42 3.37
C ILE A 235 -14.07 -24.25 2.14
N PHE A 236 -15.05 -23.78 1.37
CA PHE A 236 -15.49 -24.46 0.15
C PHE A 236 -14.37 -24.58 -0.88
N ILE A 237 -13.64 -23.48 -1.14
CA ILE A 237 -12.47 -23.50 -2.05
C ILE A 237 -11.41 -24.45 -1.50
N GLY A 238 -11.11 -24.42 -0.21
CA GLY A 238 -10.14 -25.32 0.42
C GLY A 238 -10.50 -26.79 0.28
N ILE A 239 -11.78 -27.14 0.42
CA ILE A 239 -12.27 -28.50 0.21
C ILE A 239 -12.13 -28.91 -1.25
N VAL A 240 -12.55 -28.04 -2.19
CA VAL A 240 -12.45 -28.32 -3.62
C VAL A 240 -11.01 -28.51 -4.06
N THR A 241 -10.07 -27.67 -3.60
CA THR A 241 -8.64 -27.79 -3.94
C THR A 241 -7.94 -28.96 -3.27
N SER A 242 -8.48 -29.48 -2.15
CA SER A 242 -7.96 -30.67 -1.47
C SER A 242 -8.47 -31.98 -2.08
N THR A 243 -9.55 -31.92 -2.87
CA THR A 243 -10.16 -33.11 -3.51
C THR A 243 -9.74 -33.29 -4.97
N TYR A 244 -9.02 -32.34 -5.54
CA TYR A 244 -8.39 -32.38 -6.86
C TYR A 244 -6.87 -32.22 -6.73
#